data_3e04ccb57a25d42e0dafc7908b710732
#
_entry.id   3e04ccb57a25d42e0dafc7908b710732
#
_cell.length_a   1.000
_cell.length_b   1.000
_cell.length_c   1.000
_cell.angle_alpha   90.00
_cell.angle_beta   90.00
_cell.angle_gamma   90.00
#
_symmetry.space_group_name_H-M   'P 1'
#
loop_
_entity.id
_entity.type
_entity.pdbx_description
1 polymer ?
#
loop_
_entity_poly.entity_id
_entity_poly.type
_entity_poly.pdbx_seq_one_letter_code
_entity_poly.pdbx_strand_id
1 'polypeptide(L)'
;IKLVQNNLGLGVLLALIILWLFLRGVRNTLIIAATIPVSLMVSFIALAAFDRSLNVISLAGLAFSVGLVLDAAIIVQENIVRLRSLGMDSKKAVMRGALQVTGALFASTATSVAIFLPILFMKGIEGQLFSDLALTLSIAVIASLVSAITIIPIASKYWLKADETPDPFAHYWQKLTHLVMRLTQSSTQRLTWIATLLGGSILVTVLMIPKTDFMPRAPTDGFFYSLNMPPGGNVDFIEHEFASLVKERLAPYLSGEKMPKIKSYNFYSFG
;
A
#
# COMPACT_ATOMS: atom_id res chain seq x y z
N ILE A 1 10.84 -8.57 9.74
CA ILE A 1 9.50 -8.72 10.33
C ILE A 1 9.18 -7.57 11.27
N LYS A 2 9.96 -7.31 12.34
CA LYS A 2 9.70 -6.22 13.30
C LYS A 2 9.53 -4.84 12.63
N LEU A 3 10.37 -4.51 11.64
CA LEU A 3 10.29 -3.25 10.90
C LEU A 3 8.93 -3.13 10.17
N VAL A 4 8.47 -4.19 9.52
CA VAL A 4 7.19 -4.19 8.79
C VAL A 4 6.01 -4.09 9.77
N GLN A 5 6.08 -4.77 10.90
CA GLN A 5 5.06 -4.66 11.95
C GLN A 5 4.96 -3.24 12.51
N ASN A 6 6.09 -2.58 12.78
CA ASN A 6 6.09 -1.19 13.24
C ASN A 6 5.50 -0.24 12.18
N ASN A 7 5.86 -0.44 10.91
CA ASN A 7 5.33 0.37 9.81
C ASN A 7 3.83 0.14 9.60
N LEU A 8 3.34 -1.09 9.75
CA LEU A 8 1.91 -1.42 9.74
C LEU A 8 1.19 -0.67 10.88
N GLY A 9 1.71 -0.75 12.11
CA GLY A 9 1.13 -0.05 13.25
C GLY A 9 1.11 1.47 13.07
N LEU A 10 2.20 2.04 12.55
CA LEU A 10 2.27 3.47 12.23
C LEU A 10 1.27 3.86 11.13
N GLY A 11 1.14 3.04 10.09
CA GLY A 11 0.19 3.25 8.99
C GLY A 11 -1.26 3.23 9.48
N VAL A 12 -1.63 2.27 10.32
CA VAL A 12 -2.96 2.22 10.96
C VAL A 12 -3.21 3.45 11.82
N LEU A 13 -2.24 3.84 12.65
CA LEU A 13 -2.36 5.03 13.50
C LEU A 13 -2.58 6.31 12.68
N LEU A 14 -1.78 6.51 11.65
CA LEU A 14 -1.92 7.66 10.75
C LEU A 14 -3.27 7.66 10.03
N ALA A 15 -3.71 6.51 9.53
CA ALA A 15 -5.02 6.37 8.91
C ALA A 15 -6.16 6.74 9.87
N LEU A 16 -6.09 6.30 11.13
CA LEU A 16 -7.07 6.63 12.16
C LEU A 16 -7.07 8.12 12.51
N ILE A 17 -5.91 8.76 12.57
CA ILE A 17 -5.80 10.21 12.82
C ILE A 17 -6.45 10.99 11.67
N ILE A 18 -6.15 10.60 10.42
CA ILE A 18 -6.73 11.23 9.24
C ILE A 18 -8.25 11.03 9.21
N LEU A 19 -8.73 9.81 9.45
CA LEU A 19 -10.16 9.51 9.55
C LEU A 19 -10.85 10.35 10.61
N TRP A 20 -10.26 10.45 11.80
CA TRP A 20 -10.79 11.26 12.89
C TRP A 20 -10.87 12.74 12.50
N LEU A 21 -9.85 13.26 11.82
CA LEU A 21 -9.84 14.64 11.34
C LEU A 21 -10.96 14.92 10.34
N PHE A 22 -11.20 13.98 9.40
CA PHE A 22 -12.21 14.15 8.35
C PHE A 22 -13.63 13.86 8.83
N LEU A 23 -13.84 12.77 9.57
CA LEU A 23 -15.16 12.36 10.05
C LEU A 23 -15.61 13.10 11.32
N ARG A 24 -14.70 13.80 12.00
CA ARG A 24 -14.95 14.67 13.16
C ARG A 24 -15.73 14.04 14.30
N GLY A 25 -15.77 12.73 14.34
CA GLY A 25 -16.48 11.98 15.37
C GLY A 25 -15.71 10.75 15.78
N VAL A 26 -15.28 10.67 17.02
CA VAL A 26 -14.59 9.48 17.55
C VAL A 26 -15.40 8.21 17.30
N ARG A 27 -16.74 8.29 17.40
CA ARG A 27 -17.61 7.14 17.16
C ARG A 27 -17.59 6.70 15.70
N ASN A 28 -17.69 7.64 14.75
CA ASN A 28 -17.62 7.36 13.32
C ASN A 28 -16.26 6.72 12.97
N THR A 29 -15.20 7.27 13.51
CA THR A 29 -13.83 6.74 13.33
C THR A 29 -13.71 5.32 13.89
N LEU A 30 -14.21 5.06 15.10
CA LEU A 30 -14.15 3.73 15.72
C LEU A 30 -14.97 2.69 14.96
N ILE A 31 -16.14 3.06 14.43
CA ILE A 31 -16.97 2.16 13.61
C ILE A 31 -16.16 1.71 12.37
N ILE A 32 -15.53 2.65 11.67
CA ILE A 32 -14.70 2.34 10.50
C ILE A 32 -13.45 1.58 10.91
N ALA A 33 -12.78 2.00 11.98
CA ALA A 33 -11.58 1.35 12.50
C ALA A 33 -11.78 -0.14 12.83
N ALA A 34 -12.99 -0.52 13.27
CA ALA A 34 -13.33 -1.91 13.56
C ALA A 34 -13.25 -2.83 12.32
N THR A 35 -13.32 -2.29 11.11
CA THR A 35 -13.18 -3.08 9.88
C THR A 35 -11.74 -3.51 9.63
N ILE A 36 -10.74 -2.74 10.11
CA ILE A 36 -9.31 -3.06 9.91
C ILE A 36 -8.95 -4.43 10.52
N PRO A 37 -9.13 -4.65 11.83
CA PRO A 37 -8.75 -5.92 12.44
C PRO A 37 -9.53 -7.10 11.85
N VAL A 38 -10.81 -6.91 11.53
CA VAL A 38 -11.62 -7.98 10.93
C VAL A 38 -11.09 -8.35 9.55
N SER A 39 -10.82 -7.38 8.68
CA SER A 39 -10.30 -7.63 7.34
C SER A 39 -8.90 -8.25 7.38
N LEU A 40 -8.04 -7.81 8.30
CA LEU A 40 -6.72 -8.40 8.50
C LEU A 40 -6.81 -9.85 8.99
N MET A 41 -7.69 -10.14 9.98
CA MET A 41 -7.89 -11.51 10.47
C MET A 41 -8.40 -12.44 9.37
N VAL A 42 -9.36 -11.99 8.56
CA VAL A 42 -9.86 -12.76 7.42
C VAL A 42 -8.73 -13.01 6.42
N SER A 43 -7.88 -12.02 6.18
CA SER A 43 -6.71 -12.18 5.29
C SER A 43 -5.70 -13.19 5.82
N PHE A 44 -5.41 -13.19 7.12
CA PHE A 44 -4.54 -14.18 7.75
C PHE A 44 -5.12 -15.62 7.64
N ILE A 45 -6.41 -15.77 7.94
CA ILE A 45 -7.09 -17.08 7.85
C ILE A 45 -7.08 -17.57 6.42
N ALA A 46 -7.34 -16.71 5.44
CA ALA A 46 -7.35 -17.07 4.04
C ALA A 46 -5.95 -17.46 3.53
N LEU A 47 -4.90 -16.71 3.90
CA LEU A 47 -3.52 -17.06 3.54
C LEU A 47 -3.16 -18.44 4.08
N ALA A 48 -3.52 -18.73 5.33
CA ALA A 48 -3.30 -20.05 5.93
C ALA A 48 -4.09 -21.15 5.20
N ALA A 49 -5.34 -20.90 4.79
CA ALA A 49 -6.16 -21.83 4.04
C ALA A 49 -5.64 -22.13 2.63
N PHE A 50 -4.88 -21.21 2.04
CA PHE A 50 -4.22 -21.37 0.74
C PHE A 50 -2.77 -21.88 0.86
N ASP A 51 -2.35 -22.39 2.03
CA ASP A 51 -0.98 -22.87 2.31
C ASP A 51 0.09 -21.82 1.98
N ARG A 52 -0.23 -20.53 2.16
CA ARG A 52 0.72 -19.43 1.95
C ARG A 52 1.40 -19.04 3.24
N SER A 53 2.73 -18.91 3.18
CA SER A 53 3.52 -18.47 4.34
C SER A 53 3.42 -16.96 4.56
N LEU A 54 3.48 -16.55 5.83
CA LEU A 54 3.64 -15.12 6.19
C LEU A 54 5.10 -14.71 5.98
N ASN A 55 5.39 -14.20 4.80
CA ASN A 55 6.68 -13.65 4.44
C ASN A 55 6.66 -12.10 4.45
N VAL A 56 7.81 -11.47 4.20
CA VAL A 56 7.92 -10.00 4.20
C VAL A 56 7.01 -9.38 3.13
N ILE A 57 6.80 -10.06 2.02
CA ILE A 57 5.99 -9.56 0.89
C ILE A 57 4.50 -9.64 1.22
N SER A 58 4.03 -10.75 1.80
CA SER A 58 2.63 -10.86 2.26
C SER A 58 2.32 -9.89 3.39
N LEU A 59 3.27 -9.65 4.32
CA LEU A 59 3.15 -8.62 5.35
C LEU A 59 3.12 -7.21 4.76
N ALA A 60 3.91 -6.93 3.73
CA ALA A 60 3.83 -5.67 3.00
C ALA A 60 2.46 -5.52 2.31
N GLY A 61 1.93 -6.59 1.71
CA GLY A 61 0.56 -6.61 1.17
C GLY A 61 -0.49 -6.27 2.22
N LEU A 62 -0.39 -6.84 3.42
CA LEU A 62 -1.27 -6.49 4.53
C LEU A 62 -1.14 -5.01 4.94
N ALA A 63 0.08 -4.48 4.97
CA ALA A 63 0.29 -3.07 5.27
C ALA A 63 -0.35 -2.14 4.22
N PHE A 64 -0.20 -2.45 2.94
CA PHE A 64 -0.88 -1.71 1.86
C PHE A 64 -2.40 -1.86 1.91
N SER A 65 -2.89 -3.04 2.29
CA SER A 65 -4.33 -3.32 2.32
C SER A 65 -5.08 -2.47 3.34
N VAL A 66 -4.43 -1.99 4.40
CA VAL A 66 -5.06 -1.12 5.41
C VAL A 66 -5.72 0.10 4.79
N GLY A 67 -5.03 0.78 3.84
CA GLY A 67 -5.62 1.91 3.12
C GLY A 67 -6.81 1.50 2.26
N LEU A 68 -6.66 0.42 1.48
CA LEU A 68 -7.72 -0.08 0.58
C LEU A 68 -8.95 -0.61 1.34
N VAL A 69 -8.74 -1.18 2.54
CA VAL A 69 -9.81 -1.69 3.41
C VAL A 69 -10.71 -0.58 3.93
N LEU A 70 -10.16 0.59 4.17
CA LEU A 70 -10.92 1.72 4.72
C LEU A 70 -11.86 2.36 3.70
N ASP A 71 -11.54 2.32 2.41
CA ASP A 71 -12.31 3.00 1.38
C ASP A 71 -13.78 2.56 1.33
N ALA A 72 -14.03 1.25 1.31
CA ALA A 72 -15.38 0.71 1.31
C ALA A 72 -16.15 1.09 2.59
N ALA A 73 -15.48 1.03 3.73
CA ALA A 73 -16.04 1.35 5.03
C ALA A 73 -16.41 2.85 5.13
N ILE A 74 -15.55 3.74 4.64
CA ILE A 74 -15.79 5.19 4.61
C ILE A 74 -17.02 5.51 3.77
N ILE A 75 -17.13 4.95 2.56
CA ILE A 75 -18.26 5.22 1.65
C ILE A 75 -19.60 4.80 2.27
N VAL A 76 -19.66 3.62 2.88
CA VAL A 76 -20.90 3.16 3.56
C VAL A 76 -21.23 4.05 4.74
N GLN A 77 -20.26 4.33 5.60
CA GLN A 77 -20.47 5.14 6.80
C GLN A 77 -20.89 6.56 6.45
N GLU A 78 -20.22 7.20 5.50
CA GLU A 78 -20.53 8.56 5.05
C GLU A 78 -21.94 8.64 4.49
N ASN A 79 -22.36 7.67 3.66
CA ASN A 79 -23.73 7.65 3.13
C ASN A 79 -24.79 7.46 4.21
N ILE A 80 -24.52 6.64 5.24
CA ILE A 80 -25.40 6.47 6.40
C ILE A 80 -25.51 7.80 7.18
N VAL A 81 -24.38 8.44 7.48
CA VAL A 81 -24.34 9.73 8.18
C VAL A 81 -25.09 10.79 7.39
N ARG A 82 -24.87 10.87 6.08
CA ARG A 82 -25.57 11.80 5.19
C ARG A 82 -27.09 11.61 5.22
N LEU A 83 -27.59 10.37 5.18
CA LEU A 83 -29.03 10.13 5.25
C LEU A 83 -29.60 10.47 6.64
N ARG A 84 -28.81 10.29 7.70
CA ARG A 84 -29.17 10.71 9.05
C ARG A 84 -29.25 12.23 9.16
N SER A 85 -28.31 12.96 8.61
CA SER A 85 -28.33 14.44 8.62
C SER A 85 -29.50 15.03 7.82
N LEU A 86 -30.05 14.27 6.86
CA LEU A 86 -31.26 14.62 6.12
C LEU A 86 -32.56 14.32 6.91
N GLY A 87 -32.48 13.96 8.19
CA GLY A 87 -33.63 13.69 9.06
C GLY A 87 -34.22 12.29 8.95
N MET A 88 -33.54 11.36 8.27
CA MET A 88 -34.03 9.98 8.16
C MET A 88 -33.82 9.22 9.48
N ASP A 89 -34.85 8.43 9.84
CA ASP A 89 -34.79 7.55 11.00
C ASP A 89 -33.61 6.61 10.94
N SER A 90 -32.99 6.31 12.10
CA SER A 90 -31.75 5.54 12.22
C SER A 90 -31.77 4.22 11.46
N LYS A 91 -32.83 3.42 11.66
CA LYS A 91 -33.00 2.11 11.02
C LYS A 91 -33.12 2.22 9.50
N LYS A 92 -33.87 3.21 9.02
CA LYS A 92 -34.06 3.47 7.58
C LYS A 92 -32.76 4.02 6.94
N ALA A 93 -32.09 4.94 7.62
CA ALA A 93 -30.83 5.53 7.14
C ALA A 93 -29.73 4.48 6.99
N VAL A 94 -29.56 3.61 7.97
CA VAL A 94 -28.59 2.52 7.94
C VAL A 94 -28.87 1.55 6.79
N MET A 95 -30.12 1.07 6.67
CA MET A 95 -30.48 0.12 5.61
C MET A 95 -30.35 0.73 4.21
N ARG A 96 -30.94 1.90 3.99
CA ARG A 96 -30.87 2.58 2.69
C ARG A 96 -29.45 3.06 2.37
N GLY A 97 -28.73 3.57 3.37
CA GLY A 97 -27.38 4.06 3.21
C GLY A 97 -26.42 2.98 2.74
N ALA A 98 -26.51 1.79 3.31
CA ALA A 98 -25.71 0.65 2.86
C ALA A 98 -26.13 0.17 1.45
N LEU A 99 -27.44 -0.05 1.24
CA LEU A 99 -27.94 -0.57 -0.04
C LEU A 99 -27.63 0.34 -1.23
N GLN A 100 -27.73 1.67 -1.05
CA GLN A 100 -27.47 2.64 -2.13
C GLN A 100 -26.05 2.53 -2.72
N VAL A 101 -25.06 2.19 -1.89
CA VAL A 101 -23.66 2.16 -2.31
C VAL A 101 -23.14 0.76 -2.59
N THR A 102 -23.88 -0.29 -2.20
CA THR A 102 -23.42 -1.70 -2.34
C THR A 102 -23.07 -2.05 -3.77
N GLY A 103 -23.87 -1.66 -4.76
CA GLY A 103 -23.59 -1.95 -6.18
C GLY A 103 -22.31 -1.29 -6.67
N ALA A 104 -22.07 -0.03 -6.32
CA ALA A 104 -20.85 0.68 -6.67
C ALA A 104 -19.62 0.09 -5.98
N LEU A 105 -19.74 -0.28 -4.70
CA LEU A 105 -18.66 -0.92 -3.94
C LEU A 105 -18.31 -2.30 -4.50
N PHE A 106 -19.32 -3.08 -4.89
CA PHE A 106 -19.10 -4.38 -5.53
C PHE A 106 -18.33 -4.23 -6.84
N ALA A 107 -18.75 -3.30 -7.71
CA ALA A 107 -18.06 -3.01 -8.96
C ALA A 107 -16.62 -2.53 -8.73
N SER A 108 -16.40 -1.62 -7.78
CA SER A 108 -15.07 -1.12 -7.41
C SER A 108 -14.17 -2.25 -6.89
N THR A 109 -14.68 -3.09 -5.97
CA THR A 109 -13.95 -4.24 -5.44
C THR A 109 -13.60 -5.24 -6.53
N ALA A 110 -14.56 -5.57 -7.41
CA ALA A 110 -14.33 -6.48 -8.52
C ALA A 110 -13.24 -5.94 -9.48
N THR A 111 -13.27 -4.64 -9.76
CA THR A 111 -12.24 -3.99 -10.58
C THR A 111 -10.86 -4.04 -9.90
N SER A 112 -10.80 -3.77 -8.60
CA SER A 112 -9.55 -3.84 -7.83
C SER A 112 -8.96 -5.26 -7.84
N VAL A 113 -9.79 -6.28 -7.65
CA VAL A 113 -9.36 -7.69 -7.71
C VAL A 113 -8.92 -8.06 -9.13
N ALA A 114 -9.66 -7.61 -10.16
CA ALA A 114 -9.31 -7.88 -11.56
C ALA A 114 -7.93 -7.35 -11.96
N ILE A 115 -7.50 -6.22 -11.39
CA ILE A 115 -6.15 -5.66 -11.61
C ILE A 115 -5.06 -6.59 -11.06
N PHE A 116 -5.34 -7.32 -9.98
CA PHE A 116 -4.38 -8.25 -9.37
C PHE A 116 -4.35 -9.63 -10.05
N LEU A 117 -5.39 -10.03 -10.81
CA LEU A 117 -5.46 -11.33 -11.47
C LEU A 117 -4.27 -11.63 -12.39
N PRO A 118 -3.81 -10.71 -13.28
CA PRO A 118 -2.64 -10.98 -14.11
C PRO A 118 -1.39 -11.33 -13.30
N ILE A 119 -1.20 -10.69 -12.14
CA ILE A 119 -0.06 -10.93 -11.27
C ILE A 119 -0.11 -12.34 -10.64
N LEU A 120 -1.31 -12.81 -10.30
CA LEU A 120 -1.51 -14.17 -9.76
C LEU A 120 -1.14 -15.27 -10.77
N PHE A 121 -1.26 -15.00 -12.07
CA PHE A 121 -0.94 -15.93 -13.15
C PHE A 121 0.47 -15.75 -13.73
N MET A 122 1.26 -14.79 -13.24
CA MET A 122 2.65 -14.61 -13.65
C MET A 122 3.47 -15.85 -13.30
N LYS A 123 4.33 -16.26 -14.24
CA LYS A 123 5.29 -17.36 -14.06
C LYS A 123 6.68 -16.78 -13.80
N GLY A 124 7.55 -17.58 -13.18
CA GLY A 124 8.91 -17.16 -12.88
C GLY A 124 9.09 -16.69 -11.44
N ILE A 125 10.28 -16.17 -11.14
CA ILE A 125 10.65 -15.68 -9.80
C ILE A 125 9.77 -14.48 -9.41
N GLU A 126 9.51 -13.61 -10.36
CA GLU A 126 8.66 -12.41 -10.20
C GLU A 126 7.24 -12.82 -9.81
N GLY A 127 6.69 -13.82 -10.51
CA GLY A 127 5.36 -14.35 -10.20
C GLY A 127 5.30 -14.93 -8.80
N GLN A 128 6.32 -15.67 -8.37
CA GLN A 128 6.36 -16.20 -7.00
C GLN A 128 6.41 -15.11 -5.94
N LEU A 129 7.17 -14.05 -6.18
CA LEU A 129 7.30 -12.92 -5.25
C LEU A 129 6.00 -12.11 -5.16
N PHE A 130 5.44 -11.73 -6.31
CA PHE A 130 4.30 -10.81 -6.34
C PHE A 130 2.94 -11.50 -6.23
N SER A 131 2.84 -12.83 -6.44
CA SER A 131 1.58 -13.56 -6.28
C SER A 131 1.07 -13.53 -4.85
N ASP A 132 1.96 -13.64 -3.85
CA ASP A 132 1.57 -13.56 -2.44
C ASP A 132 1.05 -12.17 -2.08
N LEU A 133 1.66 -11.11 -2.63
CA LEU A 133 1.19 -9.74 -2.49
C LEU A 133 -0.21 -9.57 -3.10
N ALA A 134 -0.37 -9.98 -4.36
CA ALA A 134 -1.61 -9.83 -5.11
C ALA A 134 -2.77 -10.62 -4.47
N LEU A 135 -2.50 -11.83 -4.00
CA LEU A 135 -3.46 -12.66 -3.27
C LEU A 135 -3.88 -11.99 -1.97
N THR A 136 -2.92 -11.54 -1.18
CA THR A 136 -3.17 -10.86 0.10
C THR A 136 -4.03 -9.62 -0.07
N LEU A 137 -3.70 -8.77 -1.06
CA LEU A 137 -4.46 -7.56 -1.38
C LEU A 137 -5.88 -7.90 -1.84
N SER A 138 -6.03 -8.89 -2.73
CA SER A 138 -7.34 -9.31 -3.24
C SER A 138 -8.25 -9.80 -2.12
N ILE A 139 -7.74 -10.64 -1.24
CA ILE A 139 -8.49 -11.14 -0.08
C ILE A 139 -8.87 -10.01 0.87
N ALA A 140 -7.93 -9.12 1.19
CA ALA A 140 -8.18 -8.01 2.10
C ALA A 140 -9.27 -7.05 1.57
N VAL A 141 -9.26 -6.76 0.26
CA VAL A 141 -10.27 -5.89 -0.38
C VAL A 141 -11.64 -6.57 -0.40
N ILE A 142 -11.72 -7.88 -0.67
CA ILE A 142 -12.98 -8.64 -0.58
C ILE A 142 -13.49 -8.67 0.87
N ALA A 143 -12.62 -8.95 1.84
CA ALA A 143 -12.97 -8.94 3.25
C ALA A 143 -13.45 -7.57 3.73
N SER A 144 -12.86 -6.50 3.20
CA SER A 144 -13.29 -5.12 3.45
C SER A 144 -14.71 -4.86 2.94
N LEU A 145 -15.02 -5.26 1.72
CA LEU A 145 -16.37 -5.13 1.17
C LEU A 145 -17.39 -5.83 2.08
N VAL A 146 -17.13 -7.10 2.43
CA VAL A 146 -18.02 -7.86 3.32
C VAL A 146 -18.18 -7.17 4.67
N SER A 147 -17.07 -6.70 5.26
CA SER A 147 -17.09 -5.96 6.53
C SER A 147 -17.85 -4.64 6.42
N ALA A 148 -17.68 -3.90 5.32
CA ALA A 148 -18.36 -2.62 5.09
C ALA A 148 -19.88 -2.77 4.96
N ILE A 149 -20.36 -3.82 4.29
CA ILE A 149 -21.82 -4.03 4.12
C ILE A 149 -22.48 -4.75 5.28
N THR A 150 -21.71 -5.34 6.21
CA THR A 150 -22.23 -6.07 7.38
C THR A 150 -21.97 -5.34 8.69
N ILE A 151 -20.70 -5.12 9.01
CA ILE A 151 -20.27 -4.57 10.31
C ILE A 151 -20.65 -3.09 10.42
N ILE A 152 -20.38 -2.30 9.39
CA ILE A 152 -20.65 -0.85 9.43
C ILE A 152 -22.13 -0.56 9.68
N PRO A 153 -23.10 -1.15 8.95
CA PRO A 153 -24.52 -0.90 9.22
C PRO A 153 -24.94 -1.29 10.64
N ILE A 154 -24.47 -2.46 11.10
CA ILE A 154 -24.80 -2.93 12.46
C ILE A 154 -24.22 -1.99 13.52
N ALA A 155 -22.94 -1.66 13.43
CA ALA A 155 -22.29 -0.76 14.37
C ALA A 155 -22.91 0.65 14.35
N SER A 156 -23.21 1.17 13.16
CA SER A 156 -23.85 2.49 12.99
C SER A 156 -25.25 2.54 13.60
N LYS A 157 -26.01 1.47 13.52
CA LYS A 157 -27.35 1.41 14.15
C LYS A 157 -27.30 1.66 15.66
N TYR A 158 -26.29 1.09 16.34
CA TYR A 158 -26.20 1.14 17.80
C TYR A 158 -25.33 2.29 18.32
N TRP A 159 -24.29 2.67 17.60
CA TRP A 159 -23.28 3.61 18.09
C TRP A 159 -23.37 5.01 17.48
N LEU A 160 -24.02 5.15 16.30
CA LEU A 160 -24.15 6.43 15.64
C LEU A 160 -25.20 7.29 16.35
N LYS A 161 -24.78 8.40 16.94
CA LYS A 161 -25.70 9.47 17.38
C LYS A 161 -25.89 10.47 16.25
N ALA A 162 -27.07 11.08 16.21
CA ALA A 162 -27.34 12.22 15.34
C ALA A 162 -26.70 13.49 15.96
N ASP A 163 -25.37 13.58 15.86
CA ASP A 163 -24.67 14.79 16.24
C ASP A 163 -24.57 15.66 14.98
N GLU A 164 -25.38 16.69 14.91
CA GLU A 164 -25.28 17.78 13.94
C GLU A 164 -24.07 18.66 14.33
N THR A 165 -22.86 18.16 14.10
CA THR A 165 -21.69 19.05 14.20
C THR A 165 -21.61 19.85 12.91
N PRO A 166 -21.77 21.19 12.96
CA PRO A 166 -21.67 22.01 11.77
C PRO A 166 -20.29 21.87 11.15
N ASP A 167 -20.25 21.77 9.81
CA ASP A 167 -19.00 21.64 9.09
C ASP A 167 -18.18 22.94 9.15
N PRO A 168 -17.08 23.04 9.93
CA PRO A 168 -16.26 24.26 9.99
C PRO A 168 -15.59 24.59 8.66
N PHE A 169 -15.49 23.63 7.75
CA PHE A 169 -14.95 23.85 6.41
C PHE A 169 -16.03 24.14 5.35
N ALA A 170 -17.30 24.23 5.72
CA ALA A 170 -18.41 24.54 4.78
C ALA A 170 -18.10 25.78 3.92
N HIS A 171 -17.52 26.81 4.53
CA HIS A 171 -17.13 28.03 3.82
C HIS A 171 -16.04 27.78 2.75
N TYR A 172 -15.06 26.93 3.04
CA TYR A 172 -14.03 26.55 2.06
C TYR A 172 -14.60 25.71 0.92
N TRP A 173 -15.52 24.80 1.23
CA TRP A 173 -16.22 23.99 0.22
C TRP A 173 -17.05 24.86 -0.71
N GLN A 174 -17.76 25.86 -0.17
CA GLN A 174 -18.50 26.82 -0.97
C GLN A 174 -17.58 27.62 -1.91
N LYS A 175 -16.44 28.12 -1.41
CA LYS A 175 -15.45 28.81 -2.26
C LYS A 175 -14.91 27.91 -3.36
N LEU A 176 -14.57 26.67 -3.03
CA LEU A 176 -14.10 25.69 -4.01
C LEU A 176 -15.16 25.40 -5.06
N THR A 177 -16.42 25.20 -4.63
CA THR A 177 -17.54 24.99 -5.54
C THR A 177 -17.71 26.19 -6.49
N HIS A 178 -17.68 27.41 -5.98
CA HIS A 178 -17.77 28.62 -6.80
C HIS A 178 -16.59 28.72 -7.81
N LEU A 179 -15.37 28.37 -7.39
CA LEU A 179 -14.22 28.34 -8.27
C LEU A 179 -14.40 27.33 -9.40
N VAL A 180 -14.77 26.09 -9.07
CA VAL A 180 -15.01 25.03 -10.05
C VAL A 180 -16.14 25.41 -11.01
N MET A 181 -17.24 25.93 -10.50
CA MET A 181 -18.38 26.38 -11.31
C MET A 181 -17.95 27.51 -12.27
N ARG A 182 -17.15 28.47 -11.82
CA ARG A 182 -16.63 29.55 -12.66
C ARG A 182 -15.70 29.03 -13.76
N LEU A 183 -14.85 28.05 -13.45
CA LEU A 183 -13.90 27.45 -14.40
C LEU A 183 -14.57 26.53 -15.42
N THR A 184 -15.79 26.05 -15.14
CA THR A 184 -16.51 25.08 -15.95
C THR A 184 -17.85 25.59 -16.46
N GLN A 185 -18.06 26.91 -16.57
CA GLN A 185 -19.32 27.50 -16.99
C GLN A 185 -19.69 27.16 -18.43
N SER A 186 -18.72 27.28 -19.35
CA SER A 186 -18.93 27.05 -20.79
C SER A 186 -18.44 25.65 -21.19
N SER A 187 -19.09 25.06 -22.21
CA SER A 187 -18.63 23.80 -22.79
C SER A 187 -17.21 23.89 -23.34
N THR A 188 -16.85 25.03 -23.91
CA THR A 188 -15.48 25.28 -24.41
C THR A 188 -14.47 25.25 -23.26
N GLN A 189 -14.78 25.93 -22.13
CA GLN A 189 -13.91 25.91 -20.95
C GLN A 189 -13.73 24.50 -20.40
N ARG A 190 -14.79 23.72 -20.31
CA ARG A 190 -14.72 22.31 -19.85
C ARG A 190 -13.81 21.48 -20.75
N LEU A 191 -13.98 21.60 -22.07
CA LEU A 191 -13.14 20.88 -23.05
C LEU A 191 -11.67 21.33 -22.95
N THR A 192 -11.42 22.62 -22.80
CA THR A 192 -10.06 23.17 -22.63
C THR A 192 -9.42 22.63 -21.37
N TRP A 193 -10.12 22.61 -20.23
CA TRP A 193 -9.60 22.05 -18.99
C TRP A 193 -9.29 20.55 -19.11
N ILE A 194 -10.19 19.77 -19.72
CA ILE A 194 -9.97 18.33 -19.97
C ILE A 194 -8.74 18.15 -20.88
N ALA A 195 -8.66 18.87 -21.98
CA ALA A 195 -7.53 18.79 -22.91
C ALA A 195 -6.20 19.20 -22.26
N THR A 196 -6.19 20.26 -21.44
CA THR A 196 -4.99 20.72 -20.75
C THR A 196 -4.53 19.71 -19.69
N LEU A 197 -5.45 19.16 -18.89
CA LEU A 197 -5.12 18.18 -17.87
C LEU A 197 -4.62 16.87 -18.49
N LEU A 198 -5.31 16.35 -19.50
CA LEU A 198 -4.89 15.12 -20.19
C LEU A 198 -3.61 15.34 -20.99
N GLY A 199 -3.56 16.38 -21.81
CA GLY A 199 -2.38 16.68 -22.62
C GLY A 199 -1.16 17.03 -21.76
N GLY A 200 -1.36 17.82 -20.71
CA GLY A 200 -0.30 18.15 -19.75
C GLY A 200 0.24 16.94 -19.01
N SER A 201 -0.62 16.05 -18.54
CA SER A 201 -0.18 14.82 -17.88
C SER A 201 0.58 13.87 -18.83
N ILE A 202 0.10 13.72 -20.08
CA ILE A 202 0.80 12.93 -21.09
C ILE A 202 2.16 13.56 -21.39
N LEU A 203 2.21 14.87 -21.61
CA LEU A 203 3.46 15.59 -21.91
C LEU A 203 4.48 15.42 -20.78
N VAL A 204 4.07 15.63 -19.53
CA VAL A 204 4.95 15.46 -18.37
C VAL A 204 5.42 14.01 -18.27
N THR A 205 4.55 13.03 -18.47
CA THR A 205 4.92 11.61 -18.45
C THR A 205 5.98 11.31 -19.52
N VAL A 206 5.77 11.74 -20.75
CA VAL A 206 6.72 11.50 -21.86
C VAL A 206 8.08 12.15 -21.60
N LEU A 207 8.10 13.36 -21.03
CA LEU A 207 9.34 14.09 -20.73
C LEU A 207 10.09 13.54 -19.52
N MET A 208 9.37 12.94 -18.58
CA MET A 208 9.91 12.49 -17.29
C MET A 208 9.95 10.97 -17.13
N ILE A 209 9.71 10.18 -18.20
CA ILE A 209 9.82 8.71 -18.12
C ILE A 209 11.19 8.32 -17.58
N PRO A 210 11.27 7.74 -16.37
CA PRO A 210 12.53 7.26 -15.83
C PRO A 210 13.00 6.02 -16.56
N LYS A 211 14.28 5.72 -16.47
CA LYS A 211 14.81 4.43 -16.94
C LYS A 211 14.14 3.31 -16.16
N THR A 212 13.68 2.28 -16.86
CA THR A 212 13.05 1.12 -16.25
C THR A 212 14.12 0.14 -15.81
N ASP A 213 14.29 -0.02 -14.49
CA ASP A 213 15.08 -1.10 -13.91
C ASP A 213 14.13 -2.10 -13.24
N PHE A 214 14.37 -3.38 -13.41
CA PHE A 214 13.53 -4.45 -12.85
C PHE A 214 13.57 -4.49 -11.31
N MET A 215 14.76 -4.31 -10.74
CA MET A 215 14.94 -4.17 -9.29
C MET A 215 15.73 -2.90 -8.98
N PRO A 216 15.33 -2.17 -7.92
CA PRO A 216 16.15 -1.07 -7.45
C PRO A 216 17.54 -1.64 -7.10
N ARG A 217 18.57 -1.03 -7.66
CA ARG A 217 19.95 -1.39 -7.29
C ARG A 217 20.07 -1.16 -5.80
N ALA A 218 20.18 -2.25 -5.03
CA ALA A 218 20.59 -2.10 -3.65
C ALA A 218 21.91 -1.33 -3.67
N PRO A 219 22.10 -0.31 -2.84
CA PRO A 219 23.40 0.28 -2.65
C PRO A 219 24.31 -0.80 -2.06
N THR A 220 24.90 -1.62 -2.93
CA THR A 220 25.91 -2.58 -2.54
C THR A 220 27.18 -1.76 -2.39
N ASP A 221 27.48 -1.37 -1.15
CA ASP A 221 28.78 -0.80 -0.78
C ASP A 221 29.91 -1.84 -0.92
N GLY A 222 29.71 -2.88 -1.73
CA GLY A 222 30.63 -3.98 -1.95
C GLY A 222 30.65 -4.46 -3.39
N PHE A 223 31.74 -5.00 -3.80
CA PHE A 223 31.89 -5.70 -5.07
C PHE A 223 32.34 -7.14 -4.81
N PHE A 224 31.85 -8.03 -5.65
CA PHE A 224 32.28 -9.43 -5.65
C PHE A 224 33.26 -9.64 -6.82
N TYR A 225 34.37 -10.25 -6.52
CA TYR A 225 35.35 -10.65 -7.53
C TYR A 225 35.58 -12.16 -7.43
N SER A 226 35.33 -12.87 -8.52
CA SER A 226 35.63 -14.30 -8.60
C SER A 226 36.90 -14.55 -9.41
N LEU A 227 37.81 -15.26 -8.82
CA LEU A 227 39.03 -15.75 -9.49
C LEU A 227 38.84 -17.22 -9.79
N ASN A 228 38.84 -17.57 -11.07
CA ASN A 228 38.90 -18.96 -11.48
C ASN A 228 40.36 -19.39 -11.59
N MET A 229 40.77 -20.32 -10.76
CA MET A 229 42.10 -20.91 -10.85
C MET A 229 42.16 -22.02 -11.92
N PRO A 230 43.30 -22.23 -12.54
CA PRO A 230 43.47 -23.35 -13.45
C PRO A 230 43.28 -24.70 -12.72
N PRO A 231 42.77 -25.71 -13.42
CA PRO A 231 42.54 -27.04 -12.84
C PRO A 231 43.83 -27.62 -12.25
N GLY A 232 43.76 -28.05 -10.98
CA GLY A 232 44.92 -28.58 -10.25
C GLY A 232 45.54 -27.65 -9.22
N GLY A 233 44.94 -26.47 -8.99
CA GLY A 233 45.38 -25.57 -7.91
C GLY A 233 45.10 -26.19 -6.53
N ASN A 234 46.16 -26.19 -5.66
CA ASN A 234 45.99 -26.68 -4.29
C ASN A 234 45.28 -25.66 -3.42
N VAL A 235 44.32 -26.11 -2.63
CA VAL A 235 43.57 -25.28 -1.67
C VAL A 235 44.53 -24.59 -0.68
N ASP A 236 45.59 -25.27 -0.25
CA ASP A 236 46.61 -24.71 0.65
C ASP A 236 47.31 -23.48 0.05
N PHE A 237 47.53 -23.44 -1.26
CA PHE A 237 48.08 -22.27 -1.95
C PHE A 237 47.14 -21.08 -1.87
N ILE A 238 45.85 -21.33 -2.03
CA ILE A 238 44.81 -20.27 -1.93
C ILE A 238 44.76 -19.69 -0.53
N GLU A 239 44.80 -20.56 0.48
CA GLU A 239 44.60 -20.16 1.88
C GLU A 239 45.88 -19.49 2.47
N HIS A 240 47.06 -19.99 2.16
CA HIS A 240 48.27 -19.51 2.78
C HIS A 240 49.03 -18.47 1.94
N GLU A 241 49.10 -18.60 0.65
CA GLU A 241 49.88 -17.66 -0.19
C GLU A 241 48.98 -16.56 -0.78
N PHE A 242 47.91 -16.95 -1.46
CA PHE A 242 47.07 -15.98 -2.16
C PHE A 242 46.26 -15.09 -1.17
N ALA A 243 45.64 -15.67 -0.14
CA ALA A 243 44.91 -14.93 0.85
C ALA A 243 45.82 -13.96 1.65
N SER A 244 47.05 -14.37 1.96
CA SER A 244 48.02 -13.52 2.65
C SER A 244 48.39 -12.29 1.80
N LEU A 245 48.64 -12.49 0.51
CA LEU A 245 49.01 -11.44 -0.44
C LEU A 245 47.87 -10.45 -0.65
N VAL A 246 46.62 -10.93 -0.73
CA VAL A 246 45.43 -10.05 -0.81
C VAL A 246 45.24 -9.27 0.48
N LYS A 247 45.45 -9.90 1.63
CA LYS A 247 45.36 -9.25 2.94
C LYS A 247 46.37 -8.10 3.07
N GLU A 248 47.61 -8.33 2.66
CA GLU A 248 48.64 -7.32 2.66
C GLU A 248 48.31 -6.15 1.73
N ARG A 249 47.79 -6.44 0.51
CA ARG A 249 47.40 -5.42 -0.46
C ARG A 249 46.19 -4.62 -0.03
N LEU A 250 45.26 -5.20 0.70
CA LEU A 250 44.04 -4.54 1.19
C LEU A 250 44.26 -3.82 2.53
N ALA A 251 45.34 -4.13 3.27
CA ALA A 251 45.60 -3.52 4.57
C ALA A 251 45.57 -1.98 4.58
N PRO A 252 46.16 -1.25 3.62
CA PRO A 252 46.10 0.22 3.63
C PRO A 252 44.70 0.77 3.35
N TYR A 253 43.82 0.01 2.70
CA TYR A 253 42.40 0.40 2.47
C TYR A 253 41.53 0.07 3.66
N LEU A 254 41.88 -0.95 4.44
CA LEU A 254 41.18 -1.31 5.69
C LEU A 254 41.54 -0.35 6.83
N SER A 255 42.80 0.06 6.91
CA SER A 255 43.27 1.06 7.88
C SER A 255 42.73 2.47 7.59
N GLY A 256 42.30 2.73 6.35
CA GLY A 256 41.85 4.05 5.90
C GLY A 256 42.98 4.98 5.44
N GLU A 257 44.19 4.47 5.28
CA GLU A 257 45.30 5.23 4.69
C GLU A 257 45.12 5.50 3.21
N LYS A 258 44.37 4.61 2.52
CA LYS A 258 44.01 4.76 1.11
C LYS A 258 42.50 4.77 0.89
N MET A 259 42.03 5.52 -0.10
CA MET A 259 40.61 5.57 -0.52
C MET A 259 40.38 4.69 -1.76
N PRO A 260 39.19 4.05 -1.90
CA PRO A 260 38.07 4.05 -0.97
C PRO A 260 38.30 3.17 0.26
N LYS A 261 37.85 3.62 1.43
CA LYS A 261 37.97 2.83 2.67
C LYS A 261 37.11 1.57 2.59
N ILE A 262 37.73 0.41 2.80
CA ILE A 262 37.04 -0.89 2.84
C ILE A 262 36.64 -1.19 4.29
N LYS A 263 35.38 -1.54 4.52
CA LYS A 263 34.85 -1.86 5.88
C LYS A 263 35.24 -3.29 6.29
N SER A 264 35.09 -4.24 5.35
CA SER A 264 35.41 -5.66 5.56
C SER A 264 35.54 -6.36 4.22
N TYR A 265 36.25 -7.50 4.19
CA TYR A 265 36.26 -8.42 3.07
C TYR A 265 36.12 -9.85 3.57
N ASN A 266 35.52 -10.70 2.76
CA ASN A 266 35.40 -12.12 3.04
C ASN A 266 35.96 -12.92 1.84
N PHE A 267 36.69 -13.97 2.15
CA PHE A 267 37.13 -14.95 1.18
C PHE A 267 36.23 -16.18 1.25
N TYR A 268 35.76 -16.64 0.11
CA TYR A 268 35.08 -17.92 -0.02
C TYR A 268 35.83 -18.76 -1.05
N SER A 269 36.29 -19.92 -0.64
CA SER A 269 36.87 -20.94 -1.52
C SER A 269 35.79 -22.00 -1.78
N PHE A 270 35.50 -22.23 -3.05
CA PHE A 270 34.60 -23.31 -3.48
C PHE A 270 35.50 -24.34 -4.18
N GLY A 271 35.61 -25.53 -3.57
CA GLY A 271 36.32 -26.68 -4.13
C GLY A 271 35.47 -27.44 -5.17
#